data_dcc6bb053029d0dc9f2a780d90e59126
#
_entry.id   dcc6bb053029d0dc9f2a780d90e59126
#
_cell.length_a   1.000
_cell.length_b   1.000
_cell.length_c   1.000
_cell.angle_alpha   90.00
_cell.angle_beta   90.00
_cell.angle_gamma   90.00
#
_symmetry.space_group_name_H-M   'P 1'
#
loop_
_entity.id
_entity.type
_entity.pdbx_description
1 polymer ?
#
loop_
_entity_poly.entity_id
_entity_poly.type
_entity_poly.pdbx_seq_one_letter_code
_entity_poly.pdbx_strand_id
1 'polypeptide(L)'
;MTDNVLLEAKNVTIRFGGLTAVSNFNLSIRGHELVGLIGPNGAGKTTIFNMLTGVYKPTEGEIRIGGEPTTEMKPYQITARGVARTFQNIRLFKELTVLDNVKIGGHIHYQYSGLAAVLHTNRFYEAEQRAESEALGLLEIFGLRSRANALAKNLPYGDQRRLEIARALAARPKLLLLDEPAAGLNTGETLALMDKIHESRDKFQVAVLLIEHNMELVMGICERIIVLSFGKTIAEGRPEQIRANPTVIEAYLGEPAEAAGL
;
A
#
# COMPACT_ATOMS: atom_id res chain seq x y z
N MET A 1 -8.00 -2.60 -26.72
CA MET A 1 -7.04 -2.32 -25.61
C MET A 1 -7.27 -3.40 -24.59
N THR A 2 -6.35 -4.34 -24.42
CA THR A 2 -6.47 -5.41 -23.44
C THR A 2 -6.47 -4.78 -22.04
N ASP A 3 -7.58 -4.93 -21.32
CA ASP A 3 -7.73 -4.52 -19.91
C ASP A 3 -6.59 -5.15 -19.10
N ASN A 4 -5.55 -4.37 -18.79
CA ASN A 4 -4.37 -4.86 -18.09
C ASN A 4 -4.67 -4.91 -16.59
N VAL A 5 -5.34 -6.00 -16.16
CA VAL A 5 -5.62 -6.25 -14.75
C VAL A 5 -4.32 -6.60 -14.03
N LEU A 6 -3.92 -5.76 -13.08
CA LEU A 6 -2.70 -5.95 -12.28
C LEU A 6 -2.91 -6.97 -11.17
N LEU A 7 -4.05 -6.89 -10.48
CA LEU A 7 -4.41 -7.78 -9.39
C LEU A 7 -5.90 -8.13 -9.51
N GLU A 8 -6.21 -9.41 -9.34
CA GLU A 8 -7.57 -9.91 -9.32
C GLU A 8 -7.75 -10.86 -8.13
N ALA A 9 -8.81 -10.65 -7.35
CA ALA A 9 -9.28 -11.57 -6.32
C ALA A 9 -10.68 -12.04 -6.73
N LYS A 10 -10.89 -13.36 -6.80
CA LYS A 10 -12.16 -13.98 -7.20
C LYS A 10 -12.70 -14.86 -6.10
N ASN A 11 -13.89 -14.51 -5.60
CA ASN A 11 -14.67 -15.28 -4.60
C ASN A 11 -13.82 -15.66 -3.37
N VAL A 12 -12.95 -14.73 -2.94
CA VAL A 12 -11.97 -14.99 -1.89
C VAL A 12 -12.67 -15.03 -0.53
N THR A 13 -12.49 -16.16 0.16
CA THR A 13 -13.00 -16.39 1.52
C THR A 13 -11.85 -16.82 2.42
N ILE A 14 -11.84 -16.35 3.65
CA ILE A 14 -10.91 -16.81 4.68
C ILE A 14 -11.63 -17.07 5.99
N ARG A 15 -11.34 -18.25 6.59
CA ARG A 15 -11.85 -18.67 7.88
C ARG A 15 -10.71 -18.90 8.86
N PHE A 16 -10.92 -18.46 10.10
CA PHE A 16 -10.03 -18.74 11.23
C PHE A 16 -10.81 -19.55 12.26
N GLY A 17 -10.56 -20.87 12.32
CA GLY A 17 -11.41 -21.76 13.10
C GLY A 17 -12.87 -21.68 12.67
N GLY A 18 -13.77 -21.33 13.60
CA GLY A 18 -15.22 -21.17 13.32
C GLY A 18 -15.62 -19.79 12.77
N LEU A 19 -14.70 -18.82 12.73
CA LEU A 19 -15.00 -17.44 12.30
C LEU A 19 -14.68 -17.26 10.82
N THR A 20 -15.66 -16.82 10.02
CA THR A 20 -15.43 -16.35 8.66
C THR A 20 -15.10 -14.86 8.70
N ALA A 21 -13.82 -14.51 8.52
CA ALA A 21 -13.36 -13.12 8.60
C ALA A 21 -13.59 -12.34 7.30
N VAL A 22 -13.56 -13.00 6.14
CA VAL A 22 -13.91 -12.44 4.83
C VAL A 22 -14.65 -13.51 4.05
N SER A 23 -15.73 -13.12 3.37
CA SER A 23 -16.59 -14.05 2.61
C SER A 23 -16.86 -13.51 1.21
N ASN A 24 -16.54 -14.33 0.21
CA ASN A 24 -16.83 -14.08 -1.21
C ASN A 24 -16.37 -12.70 -1.70
N PHE A 25 -15.19 -12.27 -1.28
CA PHE A 25 -14.62 -11.00 -1.69
C PHE A 25 -14.13 -11.04 -3.14
N ASN A 26 -14.50 -10.01 -3.90
CA ASN A 26 -14.08 -9.84 -5.28
C ASN A 26 -13.42 -8.47 -5.43
N LEU A 27 -12.31 -8.42 -6.16
CA LEU A 27 -11.55 -7.20 -6.43
C LEU A 27 -10.83 -7.36 -7.76
N SER A 28 -10.86 -6.32 -8.58
CA SER A 28 -10.03 -6.19 -9.76
C SER A 28 -9.37 -4.82 -9.74
N ILE A 29 -8.04 -4.75 -9.81
CA ILE A 29 -7.28 -3.50 -9.89
C ILE A 29 -6.60 -3.43 -11.24
N ARG A 30 -6.81 -2.32 -11.94
CA ARG A 30 -6.18 -2.00 -13.21
C ARG A 30 -5.01 -1.03 -13.01
N GLY A 31 -4.23 -0.83 -14.07
CA GLY A 31 -3.12 0.14 -14.04
C GLY A 31 -3.62 1.55 -13.70
N HIS A 32 -2.87 2.24 -12.85
CA HIS A 32 -3.07 3.65 -12.46
C HIS A 32 -4.34 3.97 -11.65
N GLU A 33 -5.17 2.99 -11.29
CA GLU A 33 -6.33 3.23 -10.43
C GLU A 33 -5.90 3.60 -9.02
N LEU A 34 -6.63 4.54 -8.39
CA LEU A 34 -6.59 4.77 -6.95
C LEU A 34 -7.91 4.30 -6.34
N VAL A 35 -7.85 3.15 -5.66
CA VAL A 35 -9.00 2.44 -5.10
C VAL A 35 -8.99 2.54 -3.58
N GLY A 36 -10.10 2.94 -2.98
CA GLY A 36 -10.31 2.92 -1.53
C GLY A 36 -10.96 1.61 -1.07
N LEU A 37 -10.46 1.04 0.01
CA LEU A 37 -11.09 -0.08 0.72
C LEU A 37 -11.46 0.39 2.12
N ILE A 38 -12.74 0.65 2.35
CA ILE A 38 -13.24 1.23 3.58
C ILE A 38 -14.21 0.30 4.30
N GLY A 39 -14.59 0.65 5.51
CA GLY A 39 -15.55 -0.08 6.32
C GLY A 39 -15.26 0.06 7.81
N PRO A 40 -16.20 -0.30 8.69
CA PRO A 40 -16.05 -0.27 10.13
C PRO A 40 -14.84 -1.05 10.64
N ASN A 41 -14.46 -0.82 11.90
CA ASN A 41 -13.43 -1.62 12.57
C ASN A 41 -13.86 -3.09 12.63
N GLY A 42 -12.93 -3.99 12.33
CA GLY A 42 -13.25 -5.43 12.25
C GLY A 42 -13.95 -5.86 10.96
N ALA A 43 -14.21 -4.99 9.98
CA ALA A 43 -14.86 -5.35 8.72
C ALA A 43 -14.04 -6.31 7.83
N GLY A 44 -12.77 -6.58 8.13
CA GLY A 44 -11.91 -7.51 7.38
C GLY A 44 -10.89 -6.84 6.45
N LYS A 45 -10.76 -5.52 6.45
CA LYS A 45 -9.85 -4.76 5.57
C LYS A 45 -8.39 -5.25 5.63
N THR A 46 -7.81 -5.28 6.83
CA THR A 46 -6.43 -5.75 7.05
C THR A 46 -6.26 -7.24 6.70
N THR A 47 -7.31 -8.05 6.90
CA THR A 47 -7.31 -9.45 6.50
C THR A 47 -7.21 -9.59 4.98
N ILE A 48 -7.93 -8.75 4.21
CA ILE A 48 -7.81 -8.70 2.76
C ILE A 48 -6.38 -8.31 2.37
N PHE A 49 -5.81 -7.25 2.94
CA PHE A 49 -4.42 -6.86 2.65
C PHE A 49 -3.43 -8.00 2.95
N ASN A 50 -3.64 -8.74 4.03
CA ASN A 50 -2.82 -9.89 4.37
C ASN A 50 -2.94 -11.02 3.33
N MET A 51 -4.12 -11.23 2.76
CA MET A 51 -4.30 -12.19 1.67
C MET A 51 -3.67 -11.71 0.36
N LEU A 52 -3.86 -10.44 -0.02
CA LEU A 52 -3.27 -9.87 -1.23
C LEU A 52 -1.74 -9.86 -1.22
N THR A 53 -1.14 -9.86 -0.03
CA THR A 53 0.33 -9.87 0.16
C THR A 53 0.90 -11.24 0.53
N GLY A 54 0.07 -12.30 0.53
CA GLY A 54 0.52 -13.69 0.79
C GLY A 54 0.89 -13.98 2.24
N VAL A 55 0.54 -13.09 3.18
CA VAL A 55 0.66 -13.35 4.63
C VAL A 55 -0.36 -14.40 5.07
N TYR A 56 -1.58 -14.33 4.50
CA TYR A 56 -2.61 -15.34 4.68
C TYR A 56 -2.95 -15.98 3.34
N LYS A 57 -3.19 -17.28 3.35
CA LYS A 57 -3.76 -18.01 2.21
C LYS A 57 -5.29 -18.00 2.33
N PRO A 58 -6.03 -17.67 1.26
CA PRO A 58 -7.49 -17.80 1.28
C PRO A 58 -7.89 -19.26 1.49
N THR A 59 -9.01 -19.49 2.18
CA THR A 59 -9.62 -20.82 2.35
C THR A 59 -10.34 -21.24 1.07
N GLU A 60 -10.95 -20.28 0.36
CA GLU A 60 -11.65 -20.48 -0.91
C GLU A 60 -11.38 -19.31 -1.85
N GLY A 61 -11.57 -19.53 -3.13
CA GLY A 61 -11.31 -18.55 -4.17
C GLY A 61 -9.83 -18.44 -4.54
N GLU A 62 -9.49 -17.48 -5.35
CA GLU A 62 -8.12 -17.29 -5.83
C GLU A 62 -7.74 -15.80 -5.94
N ILE A 63 -6.44 -15.53 -5.80
CA ILE A 63 -5.85 -14.23 -6.04
C ILE A 63 -4.82 -14.39 -7.16
N ARG A 64 -4.85 -13.49 -8.14
CA ARG A 64 -3.94 -13.45 -9.28
C ARG A 64 -3.24 -12.12 -9.39
N ILE A 65 -1.97 -12.13 -9.74
CA ILE A 65 -1.16 -10.94 -10.05
C ILE A 65 -0.63 -11.09 -11.46
N GLY A 66 -0.98 -10.15 -12.35
CA GLY A 66 -0.62 -10.24 -13.77
C GLY A 66 -1.12 -11.52 -14.44
N GLY A 67 -2.28 -12.02 -14.02
CA GLY A 67 -2.89 -13.26 -14.52
C GLY A 67 -2.38 -14.55 -13.87
N GLU A 68 -1.31 -14.52 -13.05
CA GLU A 68 -0.75 -15.69 -12.41
C GLU A 68 -1.25 -15.87 -10.97
N PRO A 69 -1.63 -17.10 -10.54
CA PRO A 69 -2.14 -17.35 -9.19
C PRO A 69 -1.04 -17.15 -8.13
N THR A 70 -1.43 -16.61 -6.97
CA THR A 70 -0.51 -16.32 -5.86
C THR A 70 -0.54 -17.33 -4.72
N THR A 71 -1.37 -18.37 -4.81
CA THR A 71 -1.70 -19.32 -3.71
C THR A 71 -0.47 -19.96 -3.05
N GLU A 72 0.58 -20.25 -3.83
CA GLU A 72 1.82 -20.84 -3.33
C GLU A 72 2.96 -19.82 -3.15
N MET A 73 2.69 -18.52 -3.40
CA MET A 73 3.72 -17.50 -3.31
C MET A 73 3.94 -17.02 -1.88
N LYS A 74 5.20 -16.84 -1.53
CA LYS A 74 5.61 -16.16 -0.30
C LYS A 74 5.56 -14.64 -0.50
N PRO A 75 5.45 -13.83 0.57
CA PRO A 75 5.36 -12.36 0.46
C PRO A 75 6.46 -11.72 -0.39
N TYR A 76 7.70 -12.17 -0.29
CA TYR A 76 8.81 -11.63 -1.09
C TYR A 76 8.64 -11.91 -2.60
N GLN A 77 8.01 -13.02 -2.99
CA GLN A 77 7.73 -13.35 -4.39
C GLN A 77 6.61 -12.46 -4.94
N ILE A 78 5.62 -12.13 -4.11
CA ILE A 78 4.55 -11.16 -4.43
C ILE A 78 5.15 -9.77 -4.62
N THR A 79 6.08 -9.36 -3.74
CA THR A 79 6.82 -8.10 -3.91
C THR A 79 7.62 -8.08 -5.21
N ALA A 80 8.31 -9.17 -5.55
CA ALA A 80 9.05 -9.29 -6.80
C ALA A 80 8.16 -9.22 -8.05
N ARG A 81 6.85 -9.50 -7.93
CA ARG A 81 5.85 -9.34 -9.00
C ARG A 81 5.28 -7.92 -9.08
N GLY A 82 5.74 -7.03 -8.22
CA GLY A 82 5.40 -5.61 -8.26
C GLY A 82 4.27 -5.22 -7.34
N VAL A 83 4.03 -5.93 -6.23
CA VAL A 83 3.10 -5.51 -5.17
C VAL A 83 3.90 -5.12 -3.93
N ALA A 84 3.88 -3.84 -3.58
CA ALA A 84 4.48 -3.35 -2.34
C ALA A 84 3.41 -2.91 -1.34
N ARG A 85 3.72 -2.97 -0.03
CA ARG A 85 2.80 -2.59 1.05
C ARG A 85 3.51 -1.76 2.10
N THR A 86 2.81 -0.74 2.62
CA THR A 86 3.11 -0.13 3.92
C THR A 86 2.29 -0.82 5.01
N PHE A 87 2.59 -0.53 6.27
CA PHE A 87 1.89 -1.14 7.41
C PHE A 87 1.29 -0.05 8.30
N GLN A 88 0.20 -0.37 8.99
CA GLN A 88 -0.43 0.52 9.96
C GLN A 88 0.59 1.04 11.01
N ASN A 89 1.39 0.13 11.57
CA ASN A 89 2.53 0.50 12.40
C ASN A 89 3.77 0.67 11.54
N ILE A 90 4.41 1.83 11.60
CA ILE A 90 5.62 2.16 10.84
C ILE A 90 6.72 1.11 11.05
N ARG A 91 7.17 0.49 9.96
CA ARG A 91 8.22 -0.54 9.96
C ARG A 91 9.49 -0.06 9.27
N LEU A 92 10.13 0.94 9.83
CA LEU A 92 11.43 1.42 9.36
C LEU A 92 12.59 0.70 10.06
N PHE A 93 13.72 0.64 9.39
CA PHE A 93 15.00 0.29 9.98
C PHE A 93 15.50 1.50 10.76
N LYS A 94 15.13 1.56 12.05
CA LYS A 94 15.27 2.75 12.91
C LYS A 94 16.72 3.21 13.08
N GLU A 95 17.67 2.28 13.11
CA GLU A 95 19.09 2.53 13.30
C GLU A 95 19.84 2.79 11.98
N LEU A 96 19.15 2.74 10.86
CA LEU A 96 19.70 3.09 9.56
C LEU A 96 19.31 4.52 9.17
N THR A 97 20.08 5.09 8.23
CA THR A 97 19.78 6.41 7.70
C THR A 97 18.48 6.40 6.87
N VAL A 98 17.95 7.59 6.65
CA VAL A 98 16.80 7.81 5.75
C VAL A 98 17.12 7.28 4.35
N LEU A 99 18.32 7.57 3.85
CA LEU A 99 18.80 7.10 2.55
C LEU A 99 18.90 5.56 2.49
N ASP A 100 19.49 4.93 3.51
CA ASP A 100 19.66 3.48 3.53
C ASP A 100 18.31 2.75 3.60
N ASN A 101 17.33 3.30 4.32
CA ASN A 101 15.97 2.76 4.32
C ASN A 101 15.40 2.67 2.91
N VAL A 102 15.56 3.70 2.08
CA VAL A 102 15.05 3.70 0.70
C VAL A 102 15.89 2.78 -0.19
N LYS A 103 17.23 2.78 -0.07
CA LYS A 103 18.12 1.88 -0.81
C LYS A 103 17.76 0.41 -0.59
N ILE A 104 17.49 0.01 0.66
CA ILE A 104 17.06 -1.36 0.99
C ILE A 104 15.75 -1.71 0.28
N GLY A 105 14.78 -0.77 0.19
CA GLY A 105 13.54 -0.97 -0.55
C GLY A 105 13.75 -1.31 -2.02
N GLY A 106 14.76 -0.70 -2.64
CA GLY A 106 15.13 -0.90 -4.05
C GLY A 106 16.08 -2.07 -4.33
N HIS A 107 16.56 -2.76 -3.29
CA HIS A 107 17.62 -3.77 -3.43
C HIS A 107 17.34 -4.88 -4.45
N ILE A 108 16.07 -5.24 -4.65
CA ILE A 108 15.66 -6.26 -5.62
C ILE A 108 16.04 -5.92 -7.08
N HIS A 109 16.30 -4.65 -7.37
CA HIS A 109 16.65 -4.16 -8.73
C HIS A 109 18.15 -4.02 -8.97
N TYR A 110 18.97 -4.10 -7.92
CA TYR A 110 20.41 -3.94 -8.01
C TYR A 110 21.11 -5.29 -7.92
N GLN A 111 21.36 -5.90 -9.11
CA GLN A 111 21.95 -7.23 -9.18
C GLN A 111 23.47 -7.14 -9.26
N TYR A 112 24.12 -7.45 -8.16
CA TYR A 112 25.54 -7.79 -8.13
C TYR A 112 25.74 -9.04 -7.27
N SER A 113 26.74 -9.85 -7.63
CA SER A 113 27.07 -11.05 -6.84
C SER A 113 27.71 -10.65 -5.51
N GLY A 114 27.53 -11.47 -4.47
CA GLY A 114 28.21 -11.24 -3.19
C GLY A 114 29.72 -11.14 -3.33
N LEU A 115 30.32 -11.89 -4.29
CA LEU A 115 31.73 -11.81 -4.61
C LEU A 115 32.10 -10.43 -5.21
N ALA A 116 31.26 -9.86 -6.09
CA ALA A 116 31.49 -8.54 -6.65
C ALA A 116 31.43 -7.43 -5.57
N ALA A 117 30.58 -7.61 -4.56
CA ALA A 117 30.50 -6.71 -3.40
C ALA A 117 31.77 -6.80 -2.55
N VAL A 118 32.26 -8.01 -2.25
CA VAL A 118 33.48 -8.23 -1.46
C VAL A 118 34.74 -7.71 -2.18
N LEU A 119 34.80 -7.89 -3.50
CA LEU A 119 35.95 -7.44 -4.33
C LEU A 119 35.85 -5.98 -4.77
N HIS A 120 34.81 -5.24 -4.38
CA HIS A 120 34.60 -3.84 -4.72
C HIS A 120 34.78 -3.53 -6.20
N THR A 121 34.18 -4.36 -7.07
CA THR A 121 34.30 -4.21 -8.51
C THR A 121 33.63 -2.93 -9.04
N ASN A 122 34.03 -2.43 -10.21
CA ASN A 122 33.39 -1.27 -10.86
C ASN A 122 31.88 -1.46 -10.99
N ARG A 123 31.42 -2.68 -11.30
CA ARG A 123 30.01 -3.02 -11.41
C ARG A 123 29.26 -2.85 -10.08
N PHE A 124 29.91 -3.15 -8.96
CA PHE A 124 29.36 -2.91 -7.63
C PHE A 124 29.20 -1.40 -7.38
N TYR A 125 30.25 -0.61 -7.63
CA TYR A 125 30.20 0.85 -7.43
C TYR A 125 29.15 1.52 -8.32
N GLU A 126 29.03 1.12 -9.58
CA GLU A 126 27.98 1.64 -10.48
C GLU A 126 26.57 1.32 -9.97
N ALA A 127 26.34 0.11 -9.46
CA ALA A 127 25.05 -0.29 -8.91
C ALA A 127 24.71 0.51 -7.65
N GLU A 128 25.69 0.71 -6.75
CA GLU A 128 25.52 1.52 -5.54
C GLU A 128 25.23 3.00 -5.84
N GLN A 129 25.93 3.58 -6.82
CA GLN A 129 25.68 4.96 -7.25
C GLN A 129 24.28 5.12 -7.86
N ARG A 130 23.81 4.16 -8.65
CA ARG A 130 22.44 4.16 -9.16
C ARG A 130 21.43 4.06 -8.04
N ALA A 131 21.63 3.13 -7.09
CA ALA A 131 20.78 2.96 -5.92
C ALA A 131 20.68 4.25 -5.11
N GLU A 132 21.80 4.91 -4.87
CA GLU A 132 21.85 6.18 -4.14
C GLU A 132 21.14 7.31 -4.90
N SER A 133 21.41 7.46 -6.18
CA SER A 133 20.78 8.50 -7.01
C SER A 133 19.26 8.33 -7.08
N GLU A 134 18.77 7.11 -7.27
CA GLU A 134 17.33 6.82 -7.31
C GLU A 134 16.68 7.03 -5.94
N ALA A 135 17.35 6.60 -4.86
CA ALA A 135 16.86 6.82 -3.51
C ALA A 135 16.76 8.32 -3.17
N LEU A 136 17.78 9.12 -3.54
CA LEU A 136 17.75 10.57 -3.36
C LEU A 136 16.64 11.23 -4.17
N GLY A 137 16.34 10.73 -5.38
CA GLY A 137 15.22 11.20 -6.19
C GLY A 137 13.86 10.92 -5.54
N LEU A 138 13.67 9.75 -4.93
CA LEU A 138 12.47 9.43 -4.15
C LEU A 138 12.38 10.32 -2.91
N LEU A 139 13.47 10.49 -2.18
CA LEU A 139 13.51 11.37 -1.00
C LEU A 139 13.18 12.83 -1.34
N GLU A 140 13.54 13.30 -2.54
CA GLU A 140 13.17 14.63 -3.04
C GLU A 140 11.66 14.79 -3.16
N ILE A 141 10.97 13.82 -3.79
CA ILE A 141 9.50 13.82 -3.96
C ILE A 141 8.81 13.94 -2.60
N PHE A 142 9.30 13.21 -1.60
CA PHE A 142 8.72 13.22 -0.25
C PHE A 142 9.26 14.34 0.66
N GLY A 143 10.10 15.24 0.15
CA GLY A 143 10.68 16.36 0.91
C GLY A 143 11.66 15.95 2.00
N LEU A 144 12.30 14.76 1.85
CA LEU A 144 13.20 14.17 2.84
C LEU A 144 14.69 14.23 2.45
N ARG A 145 15.03 14.79 1.26
CA ARG A 145 16.40 14.80 0.75
C ARG A 145 17.39 15.47 1.70
N SER A 146 17.01 16.57 2.32
CA SER A 146 17.86 17.29 3.30
C SER A 146 18.16 16.49 4.56
N ARG A 147 17.39 15.43 4.82
CA ARG A 147 17.52 14.53 5.97
C ARG A 147 18.09 13.16 5.60
N ALA A 148 18.63 12.99 4.38
CA ALA A 148 19.09 11.71 3.85
C ALA A 148 20.04 10.97 4.80
N ASN A 149 20.96 11.69 5.46
CA ASN A 149 21.95 11.14 6.38
C ASN A 149 21.46 11.06 7.84
N ALA A 150 20.27 11.52 8.17
CA ALA A 150 19.71 11.41 9.51
C ALA A 150 19.29 9.96 9.79
N LEU A 151 19.36 9.50 11.03
CA LEU A 151 18.78 8.22 11.42
C LEU A 151 17.25 8.27 11.35
N ALA A 152 16.63 7.21 10.82
CA ALA A 152 15.18 7.15 10.63
C ALA A 152 14.40 7.36 11.95
N LYS A 153 14.93 6.88 13.08
CA LYS A 153 14.33 7.09 14.42
C LYS A 153 14.24 8.55 14.85
N ASN A 154 15.08 9.42 14.31
CA ASN A 154 15.14 10.84 14.67
C ASN A 154 14.18 11.70 13.85
N LEU A 155 13.47 11.12 12.90
CA LEU A 155 12.48 11.84 12.11
C LEU A 155 11.18 12.08 12.93
N PRO A 156 10.51 13.22 12.74
CA PRO A 156 9.12 13.39 13.15
C PRO A 156 8.22 12.29 12.57
N TYR A 157 7.10 12.00 13.23
CA TYR A 157 6.21 10.91 12.84
C TYR A 157 5.72 11.00 11.38
N GLY A 158 5.29 12.19 10.94
CA GLY A 158 4.86 12.42 9.56
C GLY A 158 5.98 12.18 8.54
N ASP A 159 7.23 12.50 8.88
CA ASP A 159 8.39 12.21 8.03
C ASP A 159 8.69 10.71 7.98
N GLN A 160 8.50 9.98 9.09
CA GLN A 160 8.62 8.53 9.10
C GLN A 160 7.59 7.86 8.18
N ARG A 161 6.33 8.36 8.17
CA ARG A 161 5.29 7.90 7.23
C ARG A 161 5.69 8.15 5.77
N ARG A 162 6.18 9.35 5.46
CA ARG A 162 6.67 9.68 4.12
C ARG A 162 7.84 8.79 3.69
N LEU A 163 8.76 8.51 4.61
CA LEU A 163 9.89 7.62 4.37
C LEU A 163 9.44 6.17 4.12
N GLU A 164 8.43 5.68 4.85
CA GLU A 164 7.90 4.33 4.64
C GLU A 164 7.31 4.16 3.23
N ILE A 165 6.58 5.15 2.73
CA ILE A 165 6.03 5.15 1.37
C ILE A 165 7.16 5.26 0.33
N ALA A 166 8.13 6.16 0.53
CA ALA A 166 9.30 6.29 -0.33
C ALA A 166 10.07 4.96 -0.46
N ARG A 167 10.26 4.25 0.66
CA ARG A 167 10.88 2.93 0.69
C ARG A 167 10.06 1.88 -0.08
N ALA A 168 8.73 1.90 0.06
CA ALA A 168 7.87 0.97 -0.68
C ALA A 168 7.92 1.24 -2.20
N LEU A 169 7.97 2.51 -2.61
CA LEU A 169 8.11 2.91 -4.02
C LEU A 169 9.49 2.56 -4.61
N ALA A 170 10.54 2.48 -3.79
CA ALA A 170 11.86 2.07 -4.25
C ALA A 170 11.87 0.64 -4.82
N ALA A 171 10.92 -0.22 -4.41
CA ALA A 171 10.70 -1.53 -5.02
C ALA A 171 10.09 -1.45 -6.43
N ARG A 172 9.85 -0.25 -6.99
CA ARG A 172 9.22 0.01 -8.29
C ARG A 172 7.94 -0.82 -8.49
N PRO A 173 6.99 -0.73 -7.56
CA PRO A 173 5.79 -1.55 -7.61
C PRO A 173 4.89 -1.13 -8.77
N LYS A 174 4.10 -2.08 -9.28
CA LYS A 174 2.95 -1.82 -10.16
C LYS A 174 1.69 -1.49 -9.35
N LEU A 175 1.62 -2.03 -8.11
CA LEU A 175 0.54 -1.82 -7.16
C LEU A 175 1.12 -1.53 -5.77
N LEU A 176 0.72 -0.41 -5.21
CA LEU A 176 1.09 0.02 -3.85
C LEU A 176 -0.13 -0.13 -2.93
N LEU A 177 0.02 -0.92 -1.88
CA LEU A 177 -0.98 -1.13 -0.84
C LEU A 177 -0.65 -0.22 0.35
N LEU A 178 -1.52 0.75 0.66
CA LEU A 178 -1.35 1.70 1.75
C LEU A 178 -2.34 1.39 2.88
N ASP A 179 -1.82 1.05 4.04
CA ASP A 179 -2.61 0.65 5.22
C ASP A 179 -2.64 1.81 6.22
N GLU A 180 -3.73 2.60 6.21
CA GLU A 180 -3.97 3.78 7.05
C GLU A 180 -2.77 4.76 7.04
N PRO A 181 -2.36 5.27 5.87
CA PRO A 181 -1.16 6.11 5.77
C PRO A 181 -1.29 7.46 6.49
N ALA A 182 -2.52 7.95 6.69
CA ALA A 182 -2.79 9.21 7.39
C ALA A 182 -2.95 9.06 8.91
N ALA A 183 -2.93 7.82 9.44
CA ALA A 183 -3.12 7.61 10.88
C ALA A 183 -2.08 8.36 11.71
N GLY A 184 -2.55 9.17 12.67
CA GLY A 184 -1.71 9.97 13.57
C GLY A 184 -1.15 11.26 12.97
N LEU A 185 -1.54 11.65 11.75
CA LEU A 185 -1.20 12.91 11.12
C LEU A 185 -2.27 13.98 11.42
N ASN A 186 -1.86 15.24 11.50
CA ASN A 186 -2.80 16.34 11.51
C ASN A 186 -3.37 16.59 10.08
N THR A 187 -4.42 17.42 9.97
CA THR A 187 -5.10 17.68 8.69
C THR A 187 -4.15 18.19 7.60
N GLY A 188 -3.25 19.11 7.93
CA GLY A 188 -2.29 19.66 6.96
C GLY A 188 -1.28 18.59 6.48
N GLU A 189 -0.76 17.79 7.40
CA GLU A 189 0.15 16.66 7.06
C GLU A 189 -0.55 15.62 6.22
N THR A 190 -1.82 15.33 6.52
CA THR A 190 -2.66 14.40 5.76
C THR A 190 -2.83 14.85 4.32
N LEU A 191 -3.24 16.09 4.10
CA LEU A 191 -3.40 16.65 2.74
C LEU A 191 -2.07 16.63 1.99
N ALA A 192 -0.98 17.08 2.61
CA ALA A 192 0.34 17.04 2.00
C ALA A 192 0.79 15.62 1.64
N LEU A 193 0.45 14.60 2.46
CA LEU A 193 0.76 13.21 2.17
C LEU A 193 -0.07 12.70 0.97
N MET A 194 -1.35 13.06 0.88
CA MET A 194 -2.22 12.67 -0.22
C MET A 194 -1.77 13.25 -1.55
N ASP A 195 -1.34 14.53 -1.56
CA ASP A 195 -0.74 15.13 -2.75
C ASP A 195 0.50 14.34 -3.21
N LYS A 196 1.34 13.89 -2.25
CA LYS A 196 2.51 13.06 -2.58
C LYS A 196 2.15 11.67 -3.09
N ILE A 197 1.06 11.08 -2.61
CA ILE A 197 0.55 9.81 -3.13
C ILE A 197 0.06 10.00 -4.58
N HIS A 198 -0.70 11.06 -4.87
CA HIS A 198 -1.14 11.40 -6.22
C HIS A 198 0.05 11.66 -7.16
N GLU A 199 0.99 12.52 -6.76
CA GLU A 199 2.20 12.81 -7.51
C GLU A 199 2.97 11.52 -7.84
N SER A 200 3.10 10.63 -6.85
CA SER A 200 3.80 9.35 -7.00
C SER A 200 3.06 8.41 -7.94
N ARG A 201 1.72 8.30 -7.81
CA ARG A 201 0.88 7.50 -8.70
C ARG A 201 1.10 7.90 -10.15
N ASP A 202 1.01 9.20 -10.43
CA ASP A 202 1.13 9.72 -11.80
C ASP A 202 2.56 9.62 -12.34
N LYS A 203 3.55 9.95 -11.52
CA LYS A 203 4.96 9.91 -11.93
C LYS A 203 5.48 8.49 -12.17
N PHE A 204 5.12 7.55 -11.31
CA PHE A 204 5.60 6.16 -11.39
C PHE A 204 4.61 5.22 -12.07
N GLN A 205 3.46 5.74 -12.50
CA GLN A 205 2.42 4.95 -13.16
C GLN A 205 1.99 3.73 -12.32
N VAL A 206 1.91 3.91 -10.99
CA VAL A 206 1.57 2.87 -10.02
C VAL A 206 0.08 2.93 -9.67
N ALA A 207 -0.59 1.76 -9.60
CA ALA A 207 -1.91 1.67 -9.00
C ALA A 207 -1.80 1.72 -7.48
N VAL A 208 -2.81 2.26 -6.80
CA VAL A 208 -2.84 2.36 -5.35
C VAL A 208 -4.13 1.73 -4.81
N LEU A 209 -4.00 0.83 -3.84
CA LEU A 209 -5.12 0.39 -3.01
C LEU A 209 -4.91 0.92 -1.59
N LEU A 210 -5.85 1.73 -1.13
CA LEU A 210 -5.78 2.47 0.12
C LEU A 210 -6.79 1.94 1.13
N ILE A 211 -6.36 1.54 2.32
CA ILE A 211 -7.23 1.40 3.48
C ILE A 211 -7.19 2.73 4.25
N GLU A 212 -8.34 3.31 4.48
CA GLU A 212 -8.52 4.49 5.32
C GLU A 212 -9.90 4.47 6.00
N HIS A 213 -10.01 5.17 7.12
CA HIS A 213 -11.27 5.38 7.82
C HIS A 213 -11.71 6.85 7.82
N ASN A 214 -10.85 7.76 7.39
CA ASN A 214 -11.24 9.16 7.15
C ASN A 214 -12.00 9.25 5.82
N MET A 215 -13.33 9.36 5.92
CA MET A 215 -14.23 9.38 4.77
C MET A 215 -13.99 10.59 3.85
N GLU A 216 -13.75 11.77 4.42
CA GLU A 216 -13.51 12.98 3.65
C GLU A 216 -12.27 12.83 2.75
N LEU A 217 -11.22 12.26 3.31
CA LEU A 217 -9.99 11.96 2.59
C LEU A 217 -10.22 10.96 1.46
N VAL A 218 -10.85 9.83 1.76
CA VAL A 218 -11.11 8.77 0.76
C VAL A 218 -11.98 9.31 -0.37
N MET A 219 -13.03 10.06 -0.04
CA MET A 219 -13.92 10.67 -1.03
C MET A 219 -13.21 11.72 -1.90
N GLY A 220 -12.18 12.38 -1.35
CA GLY A 220 -11.41 13.40 -2.08
C GLY A 220 -10.37 12.85 -3.05
N ILE A 221 -9.87 11.62 -2.82
CA ILE A 221 -8.72 11.11 -3.58
C ILE A 221 -8.99 9.84 -4.38
N CYS A 222 -9.95 8.99 -3.97
CA CYS A 222 -10.20 7.72 -4.64
C CYS A 222 -11.09 7.87 -5.87
N GLU A 223 -10.77 7.15 -6.93
CA GLU A 223 -11.59 7.07 -8.14
C GLU A 223 -12.73 6.07 -7.99
N ARG A 224 -12.49 5.04 -7.18
CA ARG A 224 -13.41 3.95 -6.86
C ARG A 224 -13.23 3.53 -5.42
N ILE A 225 -14.34 3.21 -4.76
CA ILE A 225 -14.37 2.81 -3.35
C ILE A 225 -15.11 1.49 -3.22
N ILE A 226 -14.54 0.59 -2.44
CA ILE A 226 -15.15 -0.68 -2.03
C ILE A 226 -15.43 -0.59 -0.54
N VAL A 227 -16.67 -0.85 -0.16
CA VAL A 227 -17.09 -0.79 1.25
C VAL A 227 -17.30 -2.20 1.78
N LEU A 228 -16.63 -2.49 2.89
CA LEU A 228 -16.75 -3.75 3.60
C LEU A 228 -17.57 -3.58 4.88
N SER A 229 -18.39 -4.58 5.18
CA SER A 229 -19.02 -4.74 6.49
C SER A 229 -19.08 -6.23 6.82
N PHE A 230 -18.66 -6.61 8.05
CA PHE A 230 -18.63 -8.01 8.52
C PHE A 230 -18.05 -9.00 7.50
N GLY A 231 -16.94 -8.66 6.88
CA GLY A 231 -16.21 -9.50 5.92
C GLY A 231 -16.84 -9.60 4.53
N LYS A 232 -17.87 -8.81 4.22
CA LYS A 232 -18.57 -8.81 2.92
C LYS A 232 -18.50 -7.44 2.27
N THR A 233 -18.40 -7.40 0.96
CA THR A 233 -18.60 -6.17 0.19
C THR A 233 -20.08 -5.80 0.22
N ILE A 234 -20.41 -4.61 0.74
CA ILE A 234 -21.79 -4.07 0.80
C ILE A 234 -22.07 -3.03 -0.28
N ALA A 235 -21.01 -2.38 -0.78
CA ALA A 235 -21.12 -1.43 -1.89
C ALA A 235 -19.77 -1.31 -2.62
N GLU A 236 -19.85 -0.95 -3.92
CA GLU A 236 -18.71 -0.57 -4.74
C GLU A 236 -19.16 0.49 -5.73
N GLY A 237 -18.37 1.56 -5.91
CA GLY A 237 -18.72 2.64 -6.82
C GLY A 237 -17.80 3.84 -6.72
N ARG A 238 -18.16 4.92 -7.41
CA ARG A 238 -17.48 6.21 -7.30
C ARG A 238 -17.81 6.88 -5.96
N PRO A 239 -16.97 7.81 -5.49
CA PRO A 239 -17.18 8.50 -4.20
C PRO A 239 -18.60 9.03 -4.01
N GLU A 240 -19.18 9.68 -5.04
CA GLU A 240 -20.53 10.27 -4.95
C GLU A 240 -21.60 9.18 -4.76
N GLN A 241 -21.46 8.02 -5.41
CA GLN A 241 -22.37 6.89 -5.28
C GLN A 241 -22.30 6.27 -3.88
N ILE A 242 -21.08 6.12 -3.34
CA ILE A 242 -20.85 5.57 -2.00
C ILE A 242 -21.41 6.51 -0.93
N ARG A 243 -21.19 7.82 -1.07
CA ARG A 243 -21.69 8.84 -0.13
C ARG A 243 -23.21 8.85 -0.02
N ALA A 244 -23.91 8.59 -1.13
CA ALA A 244 -25.37 8.58 -1.19
C ALA A 244 -25.99 7.19 -0.92
N ASN A 245 -25.18 6.16 -0.67
CA ASN A 245 -25.68 4.79 -0.53
C ASN A 245 -26.27 4.54 0.87
N PRO A 246 -27.59 4.24 1.00
CA PRO A 246 -28.24 4.02 2.30
C PRO A 246 -27.59 2.88 3.12
N THR A 247 -27.18 1.78 2.46
CA THR A 247 -26.56 0.63 3.11
C THR A 247 -25.21 1.01 3.72
N VAL A 248 -24.45 1.89 3.04
CA VAL A 248 -23.17 2.41 3.58
C VAL A 248 -23.43 3.31 4.77
N ILE A 249 -24.37 4.25 4.65
CA ILE A 249 -24.74 5.16 5.73
C ILE A 249 -25.17 4.37 6.96
N GLU A 250 -26.04 3.36 6.80
CA GLU A 250 -26.51 2.50 7.90
C GLU A 250 -25.35 1.74 8.57
N ALA A 251 -24.42 1.20 7.78
CA ALA A 251 -23.27 0.46 8.32
C ALA A 251 -22.33 1.32 9.18
N TYR A 252 -22.27 2.64 8.91
CA TYR A 252 -21.47 3.59 9.71
C TYR A 252 -22.26 4.23 10.84
N LEU A 253 -23.57 4.46 10.71
CA LEU A 253 -24.43 5.01 11.76
C LEU A 253 -24.67 4.02 12.91
N GLY A 254 -24.47 2.73 12.72
CA GLY A 254 -24.46 1.73 13.80
C GLY A 254 -23.26 1.82 14.73
N GLU A 255 -22.24 2.64 14.40
CA GLU A 255 -21.12 3.02 15.26
C GLU A 255 -21.41 4.37 15.96
N PRO A 256 -20.83 4.64 17.17
CA PRO A 256 -20.96 5.95 17.83
C PRO A 256 -20.54 7.09 16.88
N ALA A 257 -21.27 8.21 16.87
CA ALA A 257 -21.12 9.33 15.94
C ALA A 257 -19.69 9.92 15.82
N GLU A 258 -18.84 9.68 16.82
CA GLU A 258 -17.43 10.09 16.82
C GLU A 258 -16.55 9.32 15.82
N ALA A 259 -16.99 8.14 15.37
CA ALA A 259 -16.23 7.30 14.42
C ALA A 259 -16.67 7.50 12.95
N ALA A 260 -17.84 8.09 12.72
CA ALA A 260 -18.42 8.18 11.38
C ALA A 260 -17.85 9.32 10.50
N GLY A 261 -17.26 10.36 11.11
CA GLY A 261 -16.62 11.47 10.39
C GLY A 261 -17.53 12.19 9.36
N LEU A 262 -18.86 12.18 9.62
CA LEU A 262 -19.89 12.79 8.75
C LEU A 262 -20.19 14.22 9.17
#